data_3145caffe0459acdddd93939980f362d
#
_entry.id   3145caffe0459acdddd93939980f362d
#
_cell.length_a   1.000
_cell.length_b   1.000
_cell.length_c   1.000
_cell.angle_alpha   90.00
_cell.angle_beta   90.00
_cell.angle_gamma   90.00
#
_symmetry.space_group_name_H-M   'P 1'
#
loop_
_entity.id
_entity.type
_entity.pdbx_description
1 polymer ?
#
loop_
_entity_poly.entity_id
_entity_poly.type
_entity_poly.pdbx_seq_one_letter_code
_entity_poly.pdbx_strand_id
1 'polypeptide(L)'
;MSLIFKNKIDEILYKIKSNDLNSAKKLSLKLIKKNKKDFQLQNIYATILYNLKEFNQAIEIYKLALNLNPNFYQAQYNLAKLYCDLKNYEKANIELQKCLNLEPNSIEVLLLLGNLNLKFKKYQLAEKNYLSILDKNPKDFRGYYSLGNLFKKKQQFEEAIKYYNKAIYINSKDFASYNNLANIYQEQGQYRLAINNYKKAIEINPRLLSTYSNYIYSLNFFEHFNYNEFLEVIKKFKKNIPKLKFNQNIKKNNLNKKINIGFVSGDFGIHPVSFFLIDLIDKINKKKFNLFAYSNSERNDSMTNELKKKFSSWIQVNNMNDETLIKIIKKNNIDILFDLSGHTGHNRLSIFVNRAAPIQITWLGYNASTGLSEIDYIIVDPHVISDKEKKLFSEKLLFMPETFQSIKIKENVKILDKNE
;
A
#
# COMPACT_ATOMS: atom_id res chain seq x y z
N MET A 1 -37.92 -4.54 24.65
CA MET A 1 -37.09 -3.30 24.48
C MET A 1 -38.02 -2.09 24.38
N SER A 2 -37.83 -1.04 25.20
CA SER A 2 -38.68 0.16 25.07
C SER A 2 -38.38 0.89 23.76
N LEU A 3 -39.39 1.52 23.14
CA LEU A 3 -39.25 2.30 21.88
C LEU A 3 -38.14 3.36 22.03
N ILE A 4 -38.02 3.97 23.21
CA ILE A 4 -36.98 4.95 23.54
C ILE A 4 -35.57 4.35 23.45
N PHE A 5 -35.40 3.11 23.88
CA PHE A 5 -34.09 2.44 23.80
C PHE A 5 -33.71 2.12 22.35
N LYS A 6 -34.66 1.63 21.54
CA LYS A 6 -34.46 1.37 20.10
C LYS A 6 -34.07 2.64 19.35
N ASN A 7 -34.79 3.73 19.56
CA ASN A 7 -34.48 5.02 18.89
C ASN A 7 -33.08 5.54 19.23
N LYS A 8 -32.57 5.28 20.45
CA LYS A 8 -31.22 5.67 20.83
C LYS A 8 -30.13 4.78 20.17
N ILE A 9 -30.41 3.51 19.97
CA ILE A 9 -29.51 2.63 19.18
C ILE A 9 -29.46 3.10 17.74
N ASP A 10 -30.60 3.42 17.13
CA ASP A 10 -30.67 3.92 15.76
C ASP A 10 -29.90 5.25 15.61
N GLU A 11 -29.98 6.14 16.61
CA GLU A 11 -29.18 7.37 16.64
C GLU A 11 -27.66 7.06 16.69
N ILE A 12 -27.23 6.09 17.49
CA ILE A 12 -25.81 5.68 17.54
C ILE A 12 -25.37 5.12 16.20
N LEU A 13 -26.17 4.24 15.58
CA LEU A 13 -25.86 3.65 14.29
C LEU A 13 -25.78 4.70 13.19
N TYR A 14 -26.66 5.70 13.21
CA TYR A 14 -26.61 6.85 12.31
C TYR A 14 -25.29 7.64 12.46
N LYS A 15 -24.87 7.91 13.72
CA LYS A 15 -23.61 8.61 14.01
C LYS A 15 -22.38 7.81 13.55
N ILE A 16 -22.41 6.49 13.66
CA ILE A 16 -21.36 5.62 13.12
C ILE A 16 -21.32 5.77 11.59
N LYS A 17 -22.46 5.72 10.90
CA LYS A 17 -22.54 5.87 9.45
C LYS A 17 -22.08 7.24 8.97
N SER A 18 -22.37 8.30 9.72
CA SER A 18 -21.93 9.69 9.43
C SER A 18 -20.47 9.96 9.86
N ASN A 19 -19.75 8.95 10.38
CA ASN A 19 -18.39 9.05 10.91
C ASN A 19 -18.22 9.99 12.12
N ASP A 20 -19.31 10.31 12.84
CA ASP A 20 -19.29 11.05 14.10
C ASP A 20 -19.06 10.08 15.27
N LEU A 21 -17.88 9.47 15.29
CA LEU A 21 -17.54 8.38 16.20
C LEU A 21 -17.45 8.84 17.66
N ASN A 22 -17.03 10.07 17.92
CA ASN A 22 -16.92 10.59 19.29
C ASN A 22 -18.29 10.78 19.93
N SER A 23 -19.27 11.32 19.21
CA SER A 23 -20.64 11.43 19.69
C SER A 23 -21.28 10.06 19.86
N ALA A 24 -21.06 9.12 18.93
CA ALA A 24 -21.49 7.74 19.06
C ALA A 24 -20.94 7.07 20.31
N LYS A 25 -19.64 7.25 20.62
CA LYS A 25 -18.97 6.74 21.82
C LYS A 25 -19.66 7.28 23.10
N LYS A 26 -19.87 8.60 23.17
CA LYS A 26 -20.50 9.26 24.31
C LYS A 26 -21.92 8.77 24.58
N LEU A 27 -22.73 8.62 23.51
CA LEU A 27 -24.10 8.12 23.60
C LEU A 27 -24.13 6.65 24.03
N SER A 28 -23.28 5.80 23.45
CA SER A 28 -23.19 4.38 23.80
C SER A 28 -22.83 4.19 25.26
N LEU A 29 -21.85 4.95 25.78
CA LEU A 29 -21.48 4.90 27.20
C LEU A 29 -22.64 5.26 28.16
N LYS A 30 -23.43 6.29 27.77
CA LYS A 30 -24.64 6.65 28.59
C LYS A 30 -25.68 5.51 28.63
N LEU A 31 -25.86 4.81 27.49
CA LEU A 31 -26.78 3.67 27.41
C LEU A 31 -26.28 2.46 28.18
N ILE A 32 -24.97 2.12 28.05
CA ILE A 32 -24.33 1.00 28.74
C ILE A 32 -24.44 1.15 30.27
N LYS A 33 -24.31 2.36 30.84
CA LYS A 33 -24.45 2.59 32.25
C LYS A 33 -25.82 2.09 32.81
N LYS A 34 -26.86 2.20 31.96
CA LYS A 34 -28.23 1.77 32.31
C LYS A 34 -28.53 0.31 31.93
N ASN A 35 -27.76 -0.23 30.94
CA ASN A 35 -28.01 -1.55 30.36
C ASN A 35 -26.69 -2.35 30.27
N LYS A 36 -26.03 -2.56 31.41
CA LYS A 36 -24.68 -3.18 31.46
C LYS A 36 -24.63 -4.61 30.92
N LYS A 37 -25.74 -5.35 30.98
CA LYS A 37 -25.81 -6.75 30.51
C LYS A 37 -26.31 -6.91 29.07
N ASP A 38 -26.47 -5.80 28.32
CA ASP A 38 -26.88 -5.86 26.92
C ASP A 38 -25.64 -6.14 26.01
N PHE A 39 -25.52 -7.39 25.59
CA PHE A 39 -24.40 -7.83 24.77
C PHE A 39 -24.38 -7.18 23.38
N GLN A 40 -25.54 -6.83 22.79
CA GLN A 40 -25.62 -6.15 21.50
C GLN A 40 -25.07 -4.73 21.61
N LEU A 41 -25.44 -4.01 22.66
CA LEU A 41 -24.94 -2.67 22.93
C LEU A 41 -23.43 -2.66 23.23
N GLN A 42 -22.93 -3.69 23.95
CA GLN A 42 -21.49 -3.87 24.16
C GLN A 42 -20.76 -4.07 22.82
N ASN A 43 -21.29 -4.90 21.92
CA ASN A 43 -20.71 -5.10 20.59
C ASN A 43 -20.71 -3.81 19.75
N ILE A 44 -21.79 -3.03 19.77
CA ILE A 44 -21.84 -1.72 19.08
C ILE A 44 -20.76 -0.80 19.63
N TYR A 45 -20.61 -0.72 20.94
CA TYR A 45 -19.60 0.12 21.58
C TYR A 45 -18.17 -0.34 21.22
N ALA A 46 -17.91 -1.64 21.26
CA ALA A 46 -16.64 -2.21 20.83
C ALA A 46 -16.32 -1.86 19.36
N THR A 47 -17.32 -1.87 18.48
CA THR A 47 -17.17 -1.48 17.07
C THR A 47 -16.82 0.01 16.93
N ILE A 48 -17.38 0.88 17.77
CA ILE A 48 -17.01 2.31 17.80
C ILE A 48 -15.54 2.47 18.23
N LEU A 49 -15.13 1.76 19.29
CA LEU A 49 -13.75 1.77 19.77
C LEU A 49 -12.76 1.27 18.69
N TYR A 50 -13.13 0.21 17.99
CA TYR A 50 -12.36 -0.30 16.84
C TYR A 50 -12.17 0.77 15.77
N ASN A 51 -13.24 1.47 15.38
CA ASN A 51 -13.19 2.54 14.38
C ASN A 51 -12.35 3.76 14.86
N LEU A 52 -12.35 4.03 16.17
CA LEU A 52 -11.49 5.03 16.80
C LEU A 52 -10.03 4.56 16.98
N LYS A 53 -9.71 3.32 16.56
CA LYS A 53 -8.39 2.67 16.75
C LYS A 53 -7.99 2.44 18.22
N GLU A 54 -8.95 2.43 19.12
CA GLU A 54 -8.77 2.08 20.53
C GLU A 54 -8.83 0.56 20.71
N PHE A 55 -7.92 -0.15 20.05
CA PHE A 55 -7.99 -1.59 19.80
C PHE A 55 -8.00 -2.45 21.08
N ASN A 56 -7.18 -2.10 22.08
CA ASN A 56 -7.12 -2.87 23.33
C ASN A 56 -8.46 -2.83 24.05
N GLN A 57 -9.08 -1.65 24.16
CA GLN A 57 -10.40 -1.50 24.77
C GLN A 57 -11.48 -2.24 23.95
N ALA A 58 -11.40 -2.15 22.61
CA ALA A 58 -12.35 -2.87 21.74
C ALA A 58 -12.30 -4.39 21.99
N ILE A 59 -11.10 -4.99 22.15
CA ILE A 59 -10.94 -6.42 22.48
C ILE A 59 -11.63 -6.77 23.79
N GLU A 60 -11.41 -5.97 24.84
CA GLU A 60 -12.02 -6.21 26.15
C GLU A 60 -13.55 -6.16 26.09
N ILE A 61 -14.10 -5.18 25.38
CA ILE A 61 -15.55 -5.03 25.27
C ILE A 61 -16.18 -6.11 24.38
N TYR A 62 -15.52 -6.53 23.27
CA TYR A 62 -15.99 -7.69 22.50
C TYR A 62 -16.01 -8.96 23.36
N LYS A 63 -14.97 -9.20 24.17
CA LYS A 63 -14.95 -10.34 25.11
C LYS A 63 -16.06 -10.23 26.17
N LEU A 64 -16.33 -9.04 26.67
CA LEU A 64 -17.43 -8.82 27.59
C LEU A 64 -18.78 -9.16 26.92
N ALA A 65 -19.01 -8.74 25.67
CA ALA A 65 -20.20 -9.10 24.92
C ALA A 65 -20.36 -10.64 24.79
N LEU A 66 -19.25 -11.34 24.52
CA LEU A 66 -19.19 -12.80 24.39
C LEU A 66 -19.35 -13.52 25.73
N ASN A 67 -18.89 -12.95 26.85
CA ASN A 67 -19.15 -13.47 28.16
C ASN A 67 -20.64 -13.37 28.53
N LEU A 68 -21.33 -12.33 28.05
CA LEU A 68 -22.77 -12.16 28.25
C LEU A 68 -23.61 -13.08 27.35
N ASN A 69 -23.13 -13.32 26.12
CA ASN A 69 -23.71 -14.26 25.17
C ASN A 69 -22.62 -14.97 24.37
N PRO A 70 -22.19 -16.18 24.78
CA PRO A 70 -21.13 -16.93 24.10
C PRO A 70 -21.42 -17.29 22.62
N ASN A 71 -22.69 -17.36 22.26
CA ASN A 71 -23.13 -17.69 20.90
C ASN A 71 -23.40 -16.46 20.03
N PHE A 72 -22.94 -15.29 20.45
CA PHE A 72 -23.16 -14.08 19.70
C PHE A 72 -22.16 -13.96 18.52
N TYR A 73 -22.54 -14.53 17.40
CA TYR A 73 -21.76 -14.60 16.17
C TYR A 73 -21.13 -13.24 15.79
N GLN A 74 -21.90 -12.14 15.81
CA GLN A 74 -21.41 -10.84 15.34
C GLN A 74 -20.23 -10.32 16.17
N ALA A 75 -20.25 -10.47 17.49
CA ALA A 75 -19.12 -10.07 18.35
C ALA A 75 -17.91 -10.99 18.12
N GLN A 76 -18.15 -12.29 17.94
CA GLN A 76 -17.12 -13.27 17.64
C GLN A 76 -16.39 -12.94 16.34
N TYR A 77 -17.14 -12.66 15.27
CA TYR A 77 -16.63 -12.26 13.97
C TYR A 77 -15.85 -10.93 14.03
N ASN A 78 -16.41 -9.91 14.72
CA ASN A 78 -15.75 -8.61 14.85
C ASN A 78 -14.43 -8.72 15.64
N LEU A 79 -14.38 -9.55 16.68
CA LEU A 79 -13.15 -9.83 17.45
C LEU A 79 -12.10 -10.53 16.56
N ALA A 80 -12.51 -11.51 15.78
CA ALA A 80 -11.64 -12.20 14.84
C ALA A 80 -11.04 -11.23 13.79
N LYS A 81 -11.88 -10.37 13.23
CA LYS A 81 -11.45 -9.34 12.26
C LYS A 81 -10.44 -8.38 12.90
N LEU A 82 -10.71 -7.92 14.13
CA LEU A 82 -9.78 -7.06 14.87
C LEU A 82 -8.43 -7.74 15.09
N TYR A 83 -8.40 -9.04 15.43
CA TYR A 83 -7.15 -9.78 15.54
C TYR A 83 -6.43 -9.92 14.19
N CYS A 84 -7.14 -10.06 13.07
CA CYS A 84 -6.53 -10.02 11.73
C CYS A 84 -5.83 -8.68 11.46
N ASP A 85 -6.50 -7.55 11.77
CA ASP A 85 -5.96 -6.21 11.56
C ASP A 85 -4.74 -5.92 12.46
N LEU A 86 -4.73 -6.48 13.66
CA LEU A 86 -3.58 -6.44 14.59
C LEU A 86 -2.47 -7.45 14.23
N LYS A 87 -2.60 -8.17 13.12
CA LYS A 87 -1.66 -9.22 12.69
C LYS A 87 -1.51 -10.36 13.73
N ASN A 88 -2.45 -10.50 14.67
CA ASN A 88 -2.49 -11.62 15.64
C ASN A 88 -3.29 -12.78 15.05
N TYR A 89 -2.67 -13.46 14.08
CA TYR A 89 -3.35 -14.44 13.25
C TYR A 89 -3.73 -15.72 13.97
N GLU A 90 -3.00 -16.10 15.03
CA GLU A 90 -3.35 -17.26 15.85
C GLU A 90 -4.67 -17.05 16.54
N LYS A 91 -4.83 -15.91 17.26
CA LYS A 91 -6.11 -15.56 17.89
C LYS A 91 -7.22 -15.37 16.87
N ALA A 92 -6.93 -14.72 15.73
CA ALA A 92 -7.90 -14.57 14.65
C ALA A 92 -8.43 -15.94 14.18
N ASN A 93 -7.55 -16.92 13.96
CA ASN A 93 -7.95 -18.27 13.52
C ASN A 93 -8.85 -18.96 14.54
N ILE A 94 -8.51 -18.87 15.85
CA ILE A 94 -9.31 -19.46 16.92
C ILE A 94 -10.73 -18.86 16.89
N GLU A 95 -10.84 -17.54 16.82
CA GLU A 95 -12.15 -16.87 16.84
C GLU A 95 -12.95 -17.14 15.55
N LEU A 96 -12.29 -17.25 14.39
CA LEU A 96 -12.94 -17.64 13.13
C LEU A 96 -13.45 -19.09 13.14
N GLN A 97 -12.73 -20.03 13.78
CA GLN A 97 -13.22 -21.40 13.94
C GLN A 97 -14.47 -21.43 14.81
N LYS A 98 -14.53 -20.64 15.90
CA LYS A 98 -15.76 -20.48 16.70
C LYS A 98 -16.92 -19.92 15.88
N CYS A 99 -16.65 -18.95 14.99
CA CYS A 99 -17.66 -18.44 14.07
C CYS A 99 -18.22 -19.54 13.16
N LEU A 100 -17.36 -20.42 12.59
CA LEU A 100 -17.80 -21.53 11.74
C LEU A 100 -18.61 -22.57 12.52
N ASN A 101 -18.32 -22.77 13.81
CA ASN A 101 -19.14 -23.66 14.65
C ASN A 101 -20.55 -23.09 14.87
N LEU A 102 -20.69 -21.75 14.93
CA LEU A 102 -21.99 -21.08 15.08
C LEU A 102 -22.72 -20.99 13.72
N GLU A 103 -22.01 -20.61 12.68
CA GLU A 103 -22.53 -20.46 11.32
C GLU A 103 -21.60 -21.12 10.29
N PRO A 104 -21.75 -22.45 10.04
CA PRO A 104 -20.84 -23.21 9.17
C PRO A 104 -20.80 -22.72 7.71
N ASN A 105 -21.80 -21.93 7.34
CA ASN A 105 -22.00 -21.46 5.96
C ASN A 105 -21.65 -20.00 5.76
N SER A 106 -21.05 -19.33 6.76
CA SER A 106 -20.71 -17.92 6.64
C SER A 106 -19.62 -17.68 5.58
N ILE A 107 -20.03 -17.05 4.48
CA ILE A 107 -19.11 -16.67 3.38
C ILE A 107 -18.03 -15.72 3.89
N GLU A 108 -18.38 -14.79 4.76
CA GLU A 108 -17.47 -13.82 5.34
C GLU A 108 -16.35 -14.49 6.14
N VAL A 109 -16.69 -15.50 6.93
CA VAL A 109 -15.70 -16.27 7.72
C VAL A 109 -14.85 -17.14 6.79
N LEU A 110 -15.44 -17.81 5.81
CA LEU A 110 -14.70 -18.62 4.84
C LEU A 110 -13.70 -17.76 4.05
N LEU A 111 -14.08 -16.55 3.64
CA LEU A 111 -13.16 -15.60 3.00
C LEU A 111 -11.98 -15.22 3.91
N LEU A 112 -12.25 -14.87 5.17
CA LEU A 112 -11.18 -14.50 6.12
C LEU A 112 -10.25 -15.67 6.42
N LEU A 113 -10.77 -16.88 6.62
CA LEU A 113 -9.97 -18.09 6.83
C LEU A 113 -9.16 -18.45 5.58
N GLY A 114 -9.77 -18.35 4.40
CA GLY A 114 -9.07 -18.55 3.15
C GLY A 114 -7.91 -17.59 2.97
N ASN A 115 -8.13 -16.29 3.23
CA ASN A 115 -7.09 -15.27 3.16
C ASN A 115 -5.98 -15.50 4.19
N LEU A 116 -6.35 -15.92 5.40
CA LEU A 116 -5.40 -16.26 6.46
C LEU A 116 -4.53 -17.46 6.04
N ASN A 117 -5.15 -18.52 5.54
CA ASN A 117 -4.46 -19.71 5.03
C ASN A 117 -3.54 -19.37 3.85
N LEU A 118 -4.00 -18.53 2.92
CA LEU A 118 -3.20 -18.03 1.80
C LEU A 118 -1.96 -17.26 2.27
N LYS A 119 -2.11 -16.41 3.28
CA LYS A 119 -1.00 -15.66 3.88
C LYS A 119 0.07 -16.57 4.47
N PHE A 120 -0.32 -17.67 5.10
CA PHE A 120 0.58 -18.69 5.67
C PHE A 120 0.98 -19.78 4.66
N LYS A 121 0.72 -19.56 3.36
CA LYS A 121 1.03 -20.51 2.29
C LYS A 121 0.37 -21.88 2.45
N LYS A 122 -0.70 -21.98 3.26
CA LYS A 122 -1.54 -23.19 3.39
C LYS A 122 -2.52 -23.25 2.23
N TYR A 123 -1.97 -23.40 1.01
CA TYR A 123 -2.72 -23.24 -0.25
C TYR A 123 -3.93 -24.18 -0.38
N GLN A 124 -3.79 -25.45 0.02
CA GLN A 124 -4.88 -26.42 -0.03
C GLN A 124 -6.07 -26.04 0.86
N LEU A 125 -5.78 -25.53 2.08
CA LEU A 125 -6.84 -25.07 3.00
C LEU A 125 -7.49 -23.79 2.49
N ALA A 126 -6.72 -22.87 1.90
CA ALA A 126 -7.26 -21.66 1.28
C ALA A 126 -8.20 -22.03 0.13
N GLU A 127 -7.77 -22.93 -0.75
CA GLU A 127 -8.56 -23.41 -1.89
C GLU A 127 -9.88 -24.05 -1.43
N LYS A 128 -9.81 -24.95 -0.44
CA LYS A 128 -10.99 -25.58 0.16
C LYS A 128 -11.99 -24.54 0.66
N ASN A 129 -11.52 -23.51 1.39
CA ASN A 129 -12.40 -22.46 1.91
C ASN A 129 -13.06 -21.67 0.78
N TYR A 130 -12.31 -21.32 -0.28
CA TYR A 130 -12.86 -20.55 -1.40
C TYR A 130 -13.82 -21.37 -2.25
N LEU A 131 -13.54 -22.66 -2.48
CA LEU A 131 -14.46 -23.57 -3.17
C LEU A 131 -15.76 -23.75 -2.37
N SER A 132 -15.67 -23.88 -1.03
CA SER A 132 -16.87 -23.96 -0.18
C SER A 132 -17.78 -22.73 -0.31
N ILE A 133 -17.24 -21.55 -0.65
CA ILE A 133 -18.06 -20.36 -0.95
C ILE A 133 -18.85 -20.59 -2.24
N LEU A 134 -18.19 -21.11 -3.27
CA LEU A 134 -18.80 -21.33 -4.59
C LEU A 134 -19.79 -22.48 -4.60
N ASP A 135 -19.57 -23.51 -3.78
CA ASP A 135 -20.55 -24.60 -3.58
C ASP A 135 -21.88 -24.07 -3.00
N LYS A 136 -21.80 -23.05 -2.13
CA LYS A 136 -22.97 -22.42 -1.50
C LYS A 136 -23.61 -21.36 -2.37
N ASN A 137 -22.79 -20.55 -3.02
CA ASN A 137 -23.22 -19.49 -3.92
C ASN A 137 -22.33 -19.45 -5.16
N PRO A 138 -22.67 -20.18 -6.22
CA PRO A 138 -21.90 -20.21 -7.47
C PRO A 138 -21.79 -18.84 -8.17
N LYS A 139 -22.61 -17.84 -7.77
CA LYS A 139 -22.58 -16.48 -8.29
C LYS A 139 -21.88 -15.49 -7.36
N ASP A 140 -21.16 -15.94 -6.33
CA ASP A 140 -20.37 -15.05 -5.48
C ASP A 140 -19.00 -14.77 -6.14
N PHE A 141 -18.86 -13.60 -6.74
CA PHE A 141 -17.63 -13.19 -7.42
C PHE A 141 -16.41 -13.18 -6.49
N ARG A 142 -16.61 -13.00 -5.16
CA ARG A 142 -15.53 -12.95 -4.17
C ARG A 142 -14.80 -14.28 -4.05
N GLY A 143 -15.51 -15.41 -4.19
CA GLY A 143 -14.93 -16.74 -4.25
C GLY A 143 -13.98 -16.90 -5.44
N TYR A 144 -14.43 -16.51 -6.64
CA TYR A 144 -13.60 -16.52 -7.84
C TYR A 144 -12.40 -15.58 -7.75
N TYR A 145 -12.61 -14.35 -7.29
CA TYR A 145 -11.53 -13.39 -7.04
C TYR A 145 -10.46 -13.98 -6.10
N SER A 146 -10.90 -14.63 -5.02
CA SER A 146 -10.00 -15.23 -4.02
C SER A 146 -9.22 -16.42 -4.56
N LEU A 147 -9.86 -17.25 -5.41
CA LEU A 147 -9.17 -18.32 -6.15
C LEU A 147 -8.15 -17.73 -7.13
N GLY A 148 -8.50 -16.66 -7.85
CA GLY A 148 -7.55 -15.92 -8.69
C GLY A 148 -6.31 -15.46 -7.90
N ASN A 149 -6.49 -14.90 -6.71
CA ASN A 149 -5.39 -14.51 -5.82
C ASN A 149 -4.55 -15.72 -5.36
N LEU A 150 -5.18 -16.84 -5.07
CA LEU A 150 -4.51 -18.09 -4.69
C LEU A 150 -3.62 -18.60 -5.83
N PHE A 151 -4.16 -18.71 -7.04
CA PHE A 151 -3.41 -19.21 -8.20
C PHE A 151 -2.32 -18.25 -8.63
N LYS A 152 -2.54 -16.93 -8.53
CA LYS A 152 -1.48 -15.93 -8.72
C LYS A 152 -0.34 -16.13 -7.71
N LYS A 153 -0.62 -16.40 -6.43
CA LYS A 153 0.40 -16.69 -5.40
C LYS A 153 1.16 -18.00 -5.66
N LYS A 154 0.51 -18.97 -6.30
CA LYS A 154 1.14 -20.21 -6.77
C LYS A 154 1.91 -20.03 -8.08
N GLN A 155 1.92 -18.82 -8.68
CA GLN A 155 2.48 -18.51 -10.00
C GLN A 155 1.82 -19.27 -11.15
N GLN A 156 0.60 -19.75 -10.94
CA GLN A 156 -0.24 -20.43 -11.95
C GLN A 156 -1.10 -19.38 -12.64
N PHE A 157 -0.48 -18.60 -13.53
CA PHE A 157 -1.09 -17.39 -14.09
C PHE A 157 -2.30 -17.68 -14.98
N GLU A 158 -2.28 -18.75 -15.75
CA GLU A 158 -3.40 -19.13 -16.61
C GLU A 158 -4.68 -19.42 -15.80
N GLU A 159 -4.55 -20.17 -14.71
CA GLU A 159 -5.68 -20.44 -13.82
C GLU A 159 -6.13 -19.15 -13.10
N ALA A 160 -5.19 -18.30 -12.68
CA ALA A 160 -5.53 -17.02 -12.08
C ALA A 160 -6.34 -16.14 -13.03
N ILE A 161 -5.91 -16.03 -14.31
CA ILE A 161 -6.62 -15.29 -15.37
C ILE A 161 -8.05 -15.82 -15.54
N LYS A 162 -8.21 -17.13 -15.60
CA LYS A 162 -9.51 -17.78 -15.72
C LYS A 162 -10.46 -17.41 -14.57
N TYR A 163 -9.96 -17.45 -13.34
CA TYR A 163 -10.76 -17.12 -12.16
C TYR A 163 -11.06 -15.62 -12.05
N TYR A 164 -10.13 -14.72 -12.36
CA TYR A 164 -10.43 -13.30 -12.39
C TYR A 164 -11.44 -12.94 -13.47
N ASN A 165 -11.36 -13.55 -14.67
CA ASN A 165 -12.35 -13.35 -15.71
C ASN A 165 -13.76 -13.84 -15.28
N LYS A 166 -13.85 -14.95 -14.53
CA LYS A 166 -15.14 -15.38 -13.96
C LYS A 166 -15.67 -14.38 -12.94
N ALA A 167 -14.82 -13.84 -12.06
CA ALA A 167 -15.21 -12.80 -11.11
C ALA A 167 -15.75 -11.56 -11.83
N ILE A 168 -15.06 -11.10 -12.88
CA ILE A 168 -15.47 -9.97 -13.73
C ILE A 168 -16.78 -10.23 -14.46
N TYR A 169 -16.96 -11.45 -14.98
CA TYR A 169 -18.22 -11.84 -15.66
C TYR A 169 -19.42 -11.73 -14.72
N ILE A 170 -19.26 -12.16 -13.46
CA ILE A 170 -20.33 -12.08 -12.45
C ILE A 170 -20.53 -10.65 -11.95
N ASN A 171 -19.43 -9.93 -11.71
CA ASN A 171 -19.45 -8.56 -11.23
C ASN A 171 -18.52 -7.68 -12.08
N SER A 172 -19.05 -7.07 -13.12
CA SER A 172 -18.31 -6.20 -14.03
C SER A 172 -17.77 -4.91 -13.36
N LYS A 173 -18.14 -4.65 -12.09
CA LYS A 173 -17.64 -3.54 -11.28
C LYS A 173 -16.55 -3.97 -10.28
N ASP A 174 -16.04 -5.19 -10.38
CA ASP A 174 -14.93 -5.64 -9.53
C ASP A 174 -13.58 -5.12 -10.03
N PHE A 175 -13.25 -3.89 -9.62
CA PHE A 175 -11.98 -3.23 -9.95
C PHE A 175 -10.76 -4.05 -9.50
N ALA A 176 -10.88 -4.83 -8.43
CA ALA A 176 -9.77 -5.59 -7.88
C ALA A 176 -9.35 -6.75 -8.81
N SER A 177 -10.32 -7.44 -9.42
CA SER A 177 -10.04 -8.46 -10.45
C SER A 177 -9.40 -7.85 -11.69
N TYR A 178 -9.90 -6.72 -12.20
CA TYR A 178 -9.26 -6.01 -13.32
C TYR A 178 -7.82 -5.62 -13.00
N ASN A 179 -7.57 -5.02 -11.83
CA ASN A 179 -6.22 -4.62 -11.41
C ASN A 179 -5.27 -5.84 -11.30
N ASN A 180 -5.73 -6.94 -10.71
CA ASN A 180 -4.90 -8.12 -10.54
C ASN A 180 -4.64 -8.86 -11.86
N LEU A 181 -5.62 -8.89 -12.75
CA LEU A 181 -5.48 -9.40 -14.12
C LEU A 181 -4.46 -8.56 -14.89
N ALA A 182 -4.54 -7.23 -14.78
CA ALA A 182 -3.58 -6.32 -15.38
C ALA A 182 -2.16 -6.55 -14.86
N ASN A 183 -1.99 -6.76 -13.55
CA ASN A 183 -0.69 -7.09 -12.97
C ASN A 183 -0.10 -8.38 -13.55
N ILE A 184 -0.91 -9.43 -13.79
CA ILE A 184 -0.43 -10.66 -14.43
C ILE A 184 0.02 -10.39 -15.85
N TYR A 185 -0.77 -9.68 -16.64
CA TYR A 185 -0.39 -9.33 -18.01
C TYR A 185 0.87 -8.47 -18.07
N GLN A 186 1.05 -7.55 -17.13
CA GLN A 186 2.28 -6.76 -17.00
C GLN A 186 3.49 -7.64 -16.68
N GLU A 187 3.36 -8.58 -15.72
CA GLU A 187 4.42 -9.54 -15.37
C GLU A 187 4.80 -10.43 -16.55
N GLN A 188 3.87 -10.71 -17.47
CA GLN A 188 4.08 -11.47 -18.71
C GLN A 188 4.55 -10.61 -19.90
N GLY A 189 4.78 -9.30 -19.72
CA GLY A 189 5.15 -8.38 -20.80
C GLY A 189 4.00 -8.06 -21.77
N GLN A 190 2.78 -8.48 -21.49
CA GLN A 190 1.60 -8.24 -22.33
C GLN A 190 0.99 -6.87 -22.02
N TYR A 191 1.78 -5.81 -22.28
CA TYR A 191 1.46 -4.45 -21.84
C TYR A 191 0.13 -3.91 -22.39
N ARG A 192 -0.25 -4.25 -23.62
CA ARG A 192 -1.54 -3.86 -24.21
C ARG A 192 -2.72 -4.35 -23.37
N LEU A 193 -2.68 -5.63 -22.95
CA LEU A 193 -3.74 -6.21 -22.12
C LEU A 193 -3.71 -5.64 -20.71
N ALA A 194 -2.51 -5.41 -20.15
CA ALA A 194 -2.35 -4.77 -18.85
C ALA A 194 -2.98 -3.37 -18.85
N ILE A 195 -2.63 -2.51 -19.82
CA ILE A 195 -3.16 -1.16 -20.01
C ILE A 195 -4.69 -1.16 -20.04
N ASN A 196 -5.29 -2.02 -20.86
CA ASN A 196 -6.75 -2.08 -20.99
C ASN A 196 -7.45 -2.43 -19.67
N ASN A 197 -6.87 -3.35 -18.90
CA ASN A 197 -7.42 -3.77 -17.61
C ASN A 197 -7.19 -2.71 -16.51
N TYR A 198 -6.03 -2.06 -16.47
CA TYR A 198 -5.81 -0.91 -15.56
C TYR A 198 -6.77 0.23 -15.84
N LYS A 199 -7.02 0.54 -17.11
CA LYS A 199 -8.03 1.53 -17.53
C LYS A 199 -9.38 1.22 -16.92
N LYS A 200 -9.86 -0.03 -17.04
CA LYS A 200 -11.12 -0.48 -16.44
C LYS A 200 -11.11 -0.36 -14.91
N ALA A 201 -10.04 -0.77 -14.27
CA ALA A 201 -9.92 -0.68 -12.81
C ALA A 201 -10.03 0.76 -12.30
N ILE A 202 -9.35 1.74 -12.93
CA ILE A 202 -9.41 3.15 -12.52
C ILE A 202 -10.71 3.85 -12.92
N GLU A 203 -11.39 3.41 -14.00
CA GLU A 203 -12.73 3.87 -14.34
C GLU A 203 -13.74 3.51 -13.24
N ILE A 204 -13.62 2.30 -12.68
CA ILE A 204 -14.52 1.82 -11.62
C ILE A 204 -14.13 2.43 -10.27
N ASN A 205 -12.85 2.45 -9.92
CA ASN A 205 -12.36 3.05 -8.68
C ASN A 205 -11.18 4.00 -8.91
N PRO A 206 -11.46 5.30 -9.14
CA PRO A 206 -10.42 6.30 -9.42
C PRO A 206 -9.46 6.59 -8.26
N ARG A 207 -9.73 6.10 -7.05
CA ARG A 207 -8.90 6.40 -5.87
C ARG A 207 -7.70 5.46 -5.69
N LEU A 208 -7.52 4.50 -6.57
CA LEU A 208 -6.43 3.50 -6.49
C LEU A 208 -5.13 4.06 -7.09
N LEU A 209 -4.37 4.83 -6.33
CA LEU A 209 -3.13 5.46 -6.80
C LEU A 209 -2.09 4.44 -7.32
N SER A 210 -1.98 3.26 -6.69
CA SER A 210 -1.09 2.20 -7.17
C SER A 210 -1.44 1.69 -8.56
N THR A 211 -2.73 1.62 -8.89
CA THR A 211 -3.17 1.20 -10.23
C THR A 211 -2.77 2.22 -11.30
N TYR A 212 -2.81 3.53 -10.98
CA TYR A 212 -2.28 4.55 -11.89
C TYR A 212 -0.78 4.37 -12.11
N SER A 213 0.01 4.14 -11.06
CA SER A 213 1.45 3.91 -11.19
C SER A 213 1.75 2.71 -12.07
N ASN A 214 1.06 1.59 -11.88
CA ASN A 214 1.23 0.39 -12.69
C ASN A 214 0.81 0.64 -14.16
N TYR A 215 -0.25 1.42 -14.37
CA TYR A 215 -0.67 1.81 -15.71
C TYR A 215 0.39 2.67 -16.41
N ILE A 216 0.89 3.71 -15.74
CA ILE A 216 1.94 4.59 -16.24
C ILE A 216 3.22 3.78 -16.54
N TYR A 217 3.59 2.88 -15.64
CA TYR A 217 4.68 1.94 -15.86
C TYR A 217 4.47 1.13 -17.14
N SER A 218 3.28 0.54 -17.32
CA SER A 218 2.96 -0.26 -18.50
C SER A 218 2.98 0.56 -19.79
N LEU A 219 2.57 1.84 -19.78
CA LEU A 219 2.65 2.73 -20.93
C LEU A 219 4.10 2.96 -21.38
N ASN A 220 5.03 3.14 -20.43
CA ASN A 220 6.44 3.39 -20.75
C ASN A 220 7.18 2.15 -21.31
N PHE A 221 6.66 0.95 -21.07
CA PHE A 221 7.20 -0.29 -21.62
C PHE A 221 6.42 -0.80 -22.86
N PHE A 222 5.34 -0.10 -23.22
CA PHE A 222 4.55 -0.47 -24.37
C PHE A 222 5.19 0.08 -25.66
N GLU A 223 5.42 -0.76 -26.64
CA GLU A 223 6.08 -0.40 -27.93
C GLU A 223 5.41 0.77 -28.67
N HIS A 224 4.08 0.92 -28.51
CA HIS A 224 3.30 2.02 -29.09
C HIS A 224 2.98 3.09 -28.04
N PHE A 225 4.04 3.63 -27.40
CA PHE A 225 3.90 4.68 -26.38
C PHE A 225 3.14 5.89 -26.91
N ASN A 226 2.06 6.26 -26.20
CA ASN A 226 1.24 7.42 -26.53
C ASN A 226 1.41 8.51 -25.46
N TYR A 227 2.13 9.56 -25.81
CA TYR A 227 2.43 10.66 -24.87
C TYR A 227 1.17 11.39 -24.38
N ASN A 228 0.15 11.56 -25.23
CA ASN A 228 -1.10 12.21 -24.83
C ASN A 228 -1.85 11.35 -23.79
N GLU A 229 -1.93 10.04 -24.00
CA GLU A 229 -2.51 9.10 -23.04
C GLU A 229 -1.74 9.12 -21.71
N PHE A 230 -0.42 9.14 -21.76
CA PHE A 230 0.44 9.28 -20.58
C PHE A 230 0.10 10.55 -19.79
N LEU A 231 0.04 11.71 -20.44
CA LEU A 231 -0.31 12.98 -19.80
C LEU A 231 -1.73 12.98 -19.18
N GLU A 232 -2.70 12.38 -19.87
CA GLU A 232 -4.04 12.24 -19.32
C GLU A 232 -4.07 11.39 -18.05
N VAL A 233 -3.35 10.28 -18.03
CA VAL A 233 -3.27 9.39 -16.86
C VAL A 233 -2.59 10.10 -15.70
N ILE A 234 -1.49 10.83 -15.94
CA ILE A 234 -0.82 11.66 -14.93
C ILE A 234 -1.78 12.71 -14.37
N LYS A 235 -2.54 13.40 -15.22
CA LYS A 235 -3.55 14.38 -14.77
C LYS A 235 -4.60 13.74 -13.85
N LYS A 236 -5.10 12.56 -14.22
CA LYS A 236 -6.05 11.80 -13.39
C LYS A 236 -5.40 11.33 -12.07
N PHE A 237 -4.16 10.83 -12.12
CA PHE A 237 -3.39 10.46 -10.93
C PHE A 237 -3.28 11.63 -9.95
N LYS A 238 -2.80 12.78 -10.40
CA LYS A 238 -2.65 14.01 -9.58
C LYS A 238 -4.00 14.47 -9.00
N LYS A 239 -5.08 14.41 -9.77
CA LYS A 239 -6.44 14.80 -9.32
C LYS A 239 -6.91 13.97 -8.13
N ASN A 240 -6.51 12.70 -8.05
CA ASN A 240 -6.94 11.78 -6.99
C ASN A 240 -6.02 11.79 -5.76
N ILE A 241 -4.92 12.54 -5.78
CA ILE A 241 -4.07 12.75 -4.62
C ILE A 241 -4.66 13.88 -3.77
N PRO A 242 -4.92 13.64 -2.46
CA PRO A 242 -5.36 14.69 -1.57
C PRO A 242 -4.35 15.85 -1.52
N LYS A 243 -4.82 17.07 -1.78
CA LYS A 243 -3.99 18.26 -1.60
C LYS A 243 -3.93 18.62 -0.13
N LEU A 244 -2.74 18.59 0.43
CA LEU A 244 -2.47 18.90 1.81
C LEU A 244 -1.94 20.34 1.92
N LYS A 245 -2.55 21.14 2.80
CA LYS A 245 -2.08 22.50 3.06
C LYS A 245 -1.04 22.48 4.16
N PHE A 246 0.19 22.87 3.83
CA PHE A 246 1.27 23.06 4.79
C PHE A 246 1.76 24.50 4.70
N ASN A 247 1.97 25.14 5.85
CA ASN A 247 2.65 26.43 5.87
C ASN A 247 4.07 26.25 5.35
N GLN A 248 4.37 26.90 4.24
CA GLN A 248 5.73 26.93 3.66
C GLN A 248 6.56 27.94 4.44
N ASN A 249 7.05 27.55 5.61
CA ASN A 249 8.14 28.29 6.23
C ASN A 249 9.44 27.88 5.52
N ILE A 250 9.75 28.53 4.41
CA ILE A 250 11.08 28.47 3.79
C ILE A 250 12.02 29.17 4.77
N LYS A 251 12.66 28.41 5.66
CA LYS A 251 13.73 28.95 6.50
C LYS A 251 14.87 29.33 5.56
N LYS A 252 15.30 30.61 5.61
CA LYS A 252 16.50 31.07 4.93
C LYS A 252 17.66 30.14 5.30
N ASN A 253 18.30 29.54 4.30
CA ASN A 253 19.42 28.65 4.49
C ASN A 253 20.58 29.45 5.14
N ASN A 254 21.01 28.98 6.29
CA ASN A 254 22.26 29.45 6.92
C ASN A 254 23.40 28.68 6.22
N LEU A 255 24.24 29.37 5.46
CA LEU A 255 25.30 28.80 4.60
C LEU A 255 26.27 27.87 5.35
N ASN A 256 26.29 27.92 6.69
CA ASN A 256 27.14 27.08 7.54
C ASN A 256 26.48 25.81 8.06
N LYS A 257 25.24 25.50 7.63
CA LYS A 257 24.51 24.32 8.08
C LYS A 257 24.70 23.16 7.08
N LYS A 258 24.84 21.93 7.62
CA LYS A 258 24.79 20.72 6.78
C LYS A 258 23.46 20.65 6.00
N ILE A 259 23.54 20.22 4.76
CA ILE A 259 22.37 19.98 3.91
C ILE A 259 21.74 18.65 4.31
N ASN A 260 20.45 18.66 4.56
CA ASN A 260 19.68 17.46 4.90
C ASN A 260 19.12 16.83 3.62
N ILE A 261 19.57 15.62 3.30
CA ILE A 261 19.14 14.85 2.15
C ILE A 261 18.25 13.69 2.62
N GLY A 262 17.03 13.65 2.13
CA GLY A 262 16.09 12.54 2.37
C GLY A 262 15.98 11.61 1.17
N PHE A 263 15.89 10.31 1.42
CA PHE A 263 15.67 9.29 0.41
C PHE A 263 14.40 8.50 0.77
N VAL A 264 13.47 8.40 -0.16
CA VAL A 264 12.21 7.65 -0.01
C VAL A 264 12.27 6.42 -0.91
N SER A 265 12.12 5.24 -0.34
CA SER A 265 12.12 3.99 -1.12
C SER A 265 11.32 2.88 -0.47
N GLY A 266 10.66 2.06 -1.30
CA GLY A 266 10.15 0.74 -0.95
C GLY A 266 11.20 -0.38 -1.05
N ASP A 267 12.43 -0.06 -1.48
CA ASP A 267 13.41 -1.04 -1.92
C ASP A 267 14.71 -1.06 -1.11
N PHE A 268 14.70 -0.47 0.09
CA PHE A 268 15.82 -0.54 1.03
C PHE A 268 15.99 -1.96 1.62
N GLY A 269 16.71 -2.82 0.92
CA GLY A 269 16.96 -4.21 1.23
C GLY A 269 17.76 -4.88 0.12
N ILE A 270 17.74 -6.21 0.02
CA ILE A 270 18.35 -6.95 -1.09
C ILE A 270 17.56 -6.63 -2.38
N HIS A 271 17.96 -5.55 -3.05
CA HIS A 271 17.34 -5.02 -4.25
C HIS A 271 18.35 -4.18 -5.05
N PRO A 272 18.31 -4.14 -6.41
CA PRO A 272 19.22 -3.34 -7.24
C PRO A 272 19.39 -1.90 -6.80
N VAL A 273 18.32 -1.20 -6.46
CA VAL A 273 18.37 0.19 -5.93
C VAL A 273 19.32 0.32 -4.75
N SER A 274 19.32 -0.62 -3.83
CA SER A 274 20.19 -0.58 -2.65
C SER A 274 21.65 -0.86 -3.00
N PHE A 275 21.91 -1.73 -3.95
CA PHE A 275 23.28 -2.03 -4.40
C PHE A 275 23.94 -0.81 -5.07
N PHE A 276 23.18 -0.04 -5.84
CA PHE A 276 23.69 1.20 -6.42
C PHE A 276 23.81 2.33 -5.40
N LEU A 277 22.84 2.43 -4.49
CA LEU A 277 22.77 3.51 -3.50
C LEU A 277 23.90 3.42 -2.47
N ILE A 278 24.27 2.21 -2.03
CA ILE A 278 25.19 2.00 -0.91
C ILE A 278 26.58 2.56 -1.20
N ASP A 279 27.08 2.40 -2.41
CA ASP A 279 28.39 2.90 -2.83
C ASP A 279 28.40 4.45 -2.83
N LEU A 280 27.34 5.08 -3.30
CA LEU A 280 27.19 6.53 -3.23
C LEU A 280 27.20 7.04 -1.78
N ILE A 281 26.43 6.40 -0.90
CA ILE A 281 26.33 6.83 0.52
C ILE A 281 27.68 6.75 1.23
N ASP A 282 28.51 5.77 0.88
CA ASP A 282 29.85 5.63 1.45
C ASP A 282 30.78 6.77 1.04
N LYS A 283 30.60 7.30 -0.17
CA LYS A 283 31.43 8.38 -0.74
C LYS A 283 30.93 9.78 -0.41
N ILE A 284 29.68 9.92 0.06
CA ILE A 284 29.11 11.23 0.45
C ILE A 284 29.87 11.84 1.65
N ASN A 285 30.23 13.12 1.52
CA ASN A 285 30.90 13.87 2.59
C ASN A 285 29.96 14.15 3.78
N LYS A 286 30.02 13.31 4.80
CA LYS A 286 29.19 13.41 6.02
C LYS A 286 29.45 14.67 6.87
N LYS A 287 30.52 15.44 6.58
CA LYS A 287 30.73 16.76 7.22
C LYS A 287 29.81 17.81 6.60
N LYS A 288 29.41 17.67 5.34
CA LYS A 288 28.54 18.61 4.61
C LYS A 288 27.07 18.16 4.56
N PHE A 289 26.79 16.87 4.66
CA PHE A 289 25.47 16.29 4.43
C PHE A 289 25.01 15.43 5.60
N ASN A 290 23.72 15.53 5.95
CA ASN A 290 23.02 14.57 6.80
C ASN A 290 22.08 13.75 5.91
N LEU A 291 22.09 12.43 6.08
CA LEU A 291 21.32 11.50 5.24
C LEU A 291 20.18 10.90 6.03
N PHE A 292 18.96 11.01 5.50
CA PHE A 292 17.72 10.50 6.09
C PHE A 292 17.12 9.45 5.18
N ALA A 293 16.81 8.25 5.71
CA ALA A 293 16.07 7.22 4.99
C ALA A 293 14.62 7.18 5.46
N TYR A 294 13.69 7.21 4.52
CA TYR A 294 12.25 7.00 4.73
C TYR A 294 11.87 5.67 4.07
N SER A 295 11.94 4.58 4.86
CA SER A 295 11.75 3.22 4.35
C SER A 295 10.28 2.85 4.25
N ASN A 296 9.78 2.69 3.02
CA ASN A 296 8.41 2.25 2.75
C ASN A 296 8.31 0.73 2.53
N SER A 297 9.14 -0.05 3.22
CA SER A 297 9.22 -1.52 3.12
C SER A 297 9.25 -2.16 4.50
N GLU A 298 8.71 -3.38 4.62
CA GLU A 298 8.87 -4.21 5.83
C GLU A 298 10.13 -5.10 5.77
N ARG A 299 10.98 -4.95 4.75
CA ARG A 299 12.22 -5.73 4.61
C ARG A 299 13.15 -5.49 5.81
N ASN A 300 13.79 -6.56 6.25
CA ASN A 300 14.76 -6.52 7.36
C ASN A 300 15.87 -7.57 7.10
N ASP A 301 16.49 -7.49 5.93
CA ASP A 301 17.58 -8.36 5.49
C ASP A 301 18.97 -7.75 5.81
N SER A 302 20.03 -8.44 5.40
CA SER A 302 21.41 -8.01 5.63
C SER A 302 21.70 -6.63 5.02
N MET A 303 21.21 -6.37 3.80
CA MET A 303 21.38 -5.10 3.10
C MET A 303 20.62 -3.97 3.82
N THR A 304 19.39 -4.23 4.30
CA THR A 304 18.65 -3.27 5.13
C THR A 304 19.44 -2.88 6.37
N ASN A 305 20.07 -3.86 7.04
CA ASN A 305 20.84 -3.63 8.27
C ASN A 305 22.15 -2.87 7.98
N GLU A 306 22.77 -3.11 6.84
CA GLU A 306 23.93 -2.38 6.40
C GLU A 306 23.60 -0.92 6.08
N LEU A 307 22.55 -0.67 5.32
CA LEU A 307 22.07 0.68 5.00
C LEU A 307 21.73 1.48 6.27
N LYS A 308 21.02 0.88 7.23
CA LYS A 308 20.68 1.53 8.50
C LYS A 308 21.89 2.15 9.21
N LYS A 309 23.05 1.52 9.15
CA LYS A 309 24.28 2.00 9.79
C LYS A 309 24.90 3.21 9.09
N LYS A 310 24.53 3.44 7.81
CA LYS A 310 25.15 4.48 6.98
C LYS A 310 24.36 5.78 6.96
N PHE A 311 23.05 5.71 7.23
CA PHE A 311 22.19 6.87 7.33
C PHE A 311 22.29 7.56 8.71
N SER A 312 22.18 8.88 8.75
CA SER A 312 22.10 9.65 9.99
C SER A 312 20.80 9.40 10.74
N SER A 313 19.74 9.10 10.00
CA SER A 313 18.42 8.76 10.55
C SER A 313 17.68 7.79 9.62
N TRP A 314 17.08 6.77 10.22
CA TRP A 314 16.25 5.77 9.52
C TRP A 314 14.84 5.79 10.07
N ILE A 315 13.85 6.04 9.23
CA ILE A 315 12.45 6.18 9.61
C ILE A 315 11.62 5.16 8.81
N GLN A 316 10.93 4.29 9.54
CA GLN A 316 10.02 3.31 8.94
C GLN A 316 8.68 3.98 8.66
N VAL A 317 8.25 4.02 7.38
CA VAL A 317 7.08 4.80 6.94
C VAL A 317 5.97 3.98 6.27
N ASN A 318 6.16 2.69 6.11
CA ASN A 318 5.22 1.79 5.41
C ASN A 318 3.79 1.77 6.01
N ASN A 319 3.65 2.05 7.30
CA ASN A 319 2.36 2.12 8.00
C ASN A 319 1.87 3.56 8.24
N MET A 320 2.55 4.57 7.67
CA MET A 320 2.19 5.98 7.84
C MET A 320 1.36 6.48 6.65
N ASN A 321 0.36 7.33 6.92
CA ASN A 321 -0.28 8.09 5.85
C ASN A 321 0.62 9.22 5.34
N ASP A 322 0.31 9.75 4.17
CA ASP A 322 1.13 10.76 3.50
C ASP A 322 1.23 12.06 4.29
N GLU A 323 0.15 12.48 4.96
CA GLU A 323 0.15 13.69 5.78
C GLU A 323 1.15 13.59 6.94
N THR A 324 1.17 12.46 7.63
CA THR A 324 2.12 12.20 8.73
C THR A 324 3.55 12.17 8.20
N LEU A 325 3.78 11.50 7.07
CA LEU A 325 5.10 11.42 6.46
C LEU A 325 5.62 12.81 6.04
N ILE A 326 4.80 13.63 5.39
CA ILE A 326 5.18 14.99 5.01
C ILE A 326 5.50 15.84 6.24
N LYS A 327 4.71 15.74 7.33
CA LYS A 327 5.00 16.45 8.59
C LYS A 327 6.38 16.06 9.15
N ILE A 328 6.74 14.78 9.10
CA ILE A 328 8.06 14.28 9.55
C ILE A 328 9.17 14.81 8.65
N ILE A 329 9.01 14.76 7.32
CA ILE A 329 10.00 15.27 6.36
C ILE A 329 10.25 16.76 6.60
N LYS A 330 9.19 17.55 6.78
CA LYS A 330 9.29 18.99 7.09
C LYS A 330 9.91 19.27 8.46
N LYS A 331 9.57 18.48 9.50
CA LYS A 331 10.18 18.56 10.82
C LYS A 331 11.69 18.30 10.78
N ASN A 332 12.12 17.36 9.94
CA ASN A 332 13.52 17.03 9.74
C ASN A 332 14.26 18.08 8.90
N ASN A 333 13.57 19.13 8.43
CA ASN A 333 14.11 20.19 7.57
C ASN A 333 14.89 19.63 6.39
N ILE A 334 14.29 18.69 5.64
CA ILE A 334 14.89 18.11 4.44
C ILE A 334 15.00 19.19 3.36
N ASP A 335 16.21 19.42 2.86
CA ASP A 335 16.50 20.37 1.81
C ASP A 335 16.31 19.77 0.42
N ILE A 336 16.76 18.51 0.25
CA ILE A 336 16.66 17.74 -1.00
C ILE A 336 16.01 16.39 -0.69
N LEU A 337 14.94 16.05 -1.38
CA LEU A 337 14.25 14.78 -1.23
C LEU A 337 14.36 13.95 -2.51
N PHE A 338 14.93 12.77 -2.39
CA PHE A 338 15.04 11.80 -3.47
C PHE A 338 13.88 10.79 -3.45
N ASP A 339 13.22 10.64 -4.57
CA ASP A 339 12.39 9.49 -4.90
C ASP A 339 13.27 8.42 -5.56
N LEU A 340 13.30 7.22 -4.98
CA LEU A 340 14.06 6.10 -5.52
C LEU A 340 13.17 5.01 -6.13
N SER A 341 11.91 5.29 -6.36
CA SER A 341 10.93 4.30 -6.83
C SER A 341 10.25 4.68 -8.15
N GLY A 342 9.98 5.97 -8.37
CA GLY A 342 9.15 6.40 -9.50
C GLY A 342 7.79 5.68 -9.49
N HIS A 343 7.33 5.23 -10.66
CA HIS A 343 6.08 4.48 -10.80
C HIS A 343 6.23 2.96 -10.57
N THR A 344 7.27 2.50 -9.86
CA THR A 344 7.40 1.10 -9.46
C THR A 344 6.59 0.79 -8.18
N GLY A 345 6.65 -0.46 -7.74
CA GLY A 345 5.94 -0.89 -6.53
C GLY A 345 6.37 -0.16 -5.26
N HIS A 346 5.46 -0.02 -4.32
CA HIS A 346 5.71 0.64 -3.02
C HIS A 346 6.21 2.08 -3.10
N ASN A 347 5.94 2.81 -4.21
CA ASN A 347 6.27 4.22 -4.32
C ASN A 347 5.43 5.10 -3.39
N ARG A 348 5.88 6.35 -3.22
CA ARG A 348 5.20 7.38 -2.42
C ARG A 348 5.14 8.71 -3.18
N LEU A 349 4.90 8.63 -4.50
CA LEU A 349 4.84 9.83 -5.36
C LEU A 349 3.82 10.87 -4.91
N SER A 350 2.79 10.46 -4.19
CA SER A 350 1.78 11.36 -3.59
C SER A 350 2.38 12.42 -2.64
N ILE A 351 3.47 12.10 -1.92
CA ILE A 351 4.12 13.10 -1.07
C ILE A 351 4.89 14.13 -1.89
N PHE A 352 5.44 13.73 -3.04
CA PHE A 352 6.14 14.63 -3.96
C PHE A 352 5.16 15.59 -4.64
N VAL A 353 3.97 15.13 -5.03
CA VAL A 353 2.88 15.98 -5.54
C VAL A 353 2.48 17.06 -4.51
N ASN A 354 2.59 16.77 -3.23
CA ASN A 354 2.34 17.71 -2.12
C ASN A 354 3.56 18.55 -1.73
N ARG A 355 4.62 18.51 -2.50
CA ARG A 355 5.85 19.29 -2.30
C ARG A 355 6.42 19.14 -0.86
N ALA A 356 6.84 17.92 -0.54
CA ALA A 356 7.33 17.58 0.79
C ALA A 356 8.65 18.26 1.15
N ALA A 357 9.50 18.60 0.15
CA ALA A 357 10.78 19.30 0.32
C ALA A 357 10.98 20.40 -0.74
N PRO A 358 11.88 21.38 -0.49
CA PRO A 358 12.19 22.48 -1.41
C PRO A 358 12.69 21.99 -2.78
N ILE A 359 13.60 21.02 -2.79
CA ILE A 359 14.12 20.38 -4.01
C ILE A 359 13.73 18.92 -3.99
N GLN A 360 13.15 18.44 -5.09
CA GLN A 360 12.68 17.07 -5.25
C GLN A 360 13.29 16.47 -6.50
N ILE A 361 13.89 15.29 -6.37
CA ILE A 361 14.64 14.62 -7.44
C ILE A 361 14.17 13.16 -7.52
N THR A 362 13.92 12.64 -8.72
CA THR A 362 13.77 11.20 -8.93
C THR A 362 15.04 10.60 -9.47
N TRP A 363 15.39 9.39 -9.02
CA TRP A 363 16.62 8.71 -9.40
C TRP A 363 16.53 7.20 -9.19
N LEU A 364 17.18 6.44 -10.03
CA LEU A 364 17.60 5.06 -9.84
C LEU A 364 16.54 3.97 -10.02
N GLY A 365 15.38 4.06 -9.37
CA GLY A 365 14.38 2.98 -9.40
C GLY A 365 13.46 2.95 -10.61
N TYR A 366 13.45 4.04 -11.40
CA TYR A 366 12.58 4.17 -12.56
C TYR A 366 13.20 5.06 -13.63
N ASN A 367 13.49 4.47 -14.78
CA ASN A 367 14.28 5.14 -15.85
C ASN A 367 13.41 5.91 -16.86
N ALA A 368 12.26 6.41 -16.45
CA ALA A 368 11.37 7.19 -17.28
C ALA A 368 10.83 8.39 -16.50
N SER A 369 10.23 9.37 -17.20
CA SER A 369 9.59 10.49 -16.55
C SER A 369 8.49 10.04 -15.59
N THR A 370 8.43 10.66 -14.41
CA THR A 370 7.30 10.49 -13.50
C THR A 370 6.06 11.24 -13.98
N GLY A 371 6.21 12.17 -14.92
CA GLY A 371 5.15 13.07 -15.38
C GLY A 371 4.74 14.12 -14.34
N LEU A 372 5.46 14.24 -13.23
CA LEU A 372 5.12 15.11 -12.10
C LEU A 372 5.93 16.41 -12.15
N SER A 373 5.30 17.51 -12.51
CA SER A 373 5.93 18.84 -12.48
C SER A 373 6.40 19.31 -11.12
N GLU A 374 5.99 18.63 -10.06
CA GLU A 374 6.42 18.86 -8.68
C GLU A 374 7.77 18.19 -8.36
N ILE A 375 8.28 17.30 -9.21
CA ILE A 375 9.65 16.77 -9.15
C ILE A 375 10.51 17.65 -10.05
N ASP A 376 11.54 18.28 -9.48
CA ASP A 376 12.32 19.29 -10.18
C ASP A 376 13.29 18.67 -11.16
N TYR A 377 13.90 17.54 -10.79
CA TYR A 377 14.98 16.92 -11.55
C TYR A 377 14.85 15.40 -11.61
N ILE A 378 15.38 14.83 -12.69
CA ILE A 378 15.70 13.40 -12.80
C ILE A 378 17.18 13.23 -13.12
N ILE A 379 17.85 12.31 -12.42
CA ILE A 379 19.25 11.96 -12.71
C ILE A 379 19.29 10.89 -13.78
N VAL A 380 20.01 11.18 -14.83
CA VAL A 380 20.12 10.37 -16.07
C VAL A 380 21.55 10.38 -16.60
N ASP A 381 21.80 9.65 -17.67
CA ASP A 381 23.04 9.72 -18.44
C ASP A 381 22.78 9.78 -19.95
N PRO A 382 23.79 10.13 -20.77
CA PRO A 382 23.64 10.28 -22.24
C PRO A 382 23.32 8.96 -22.97
N HIS A 383 23.53 7.81 -22.32
CA HIS A 383 23.32 6.50 -22.95
C HIS A 383 21.88 6.02 -22.81
N VAL A 384 21.17 6.50 -21.77
CA VAL A 384 19.80 6.07 -21.44
C VAL A 384 18.75 6.96 -22.12
N ILE A 385 19.04 8.26 -22.34
CA ILE A 385 18.08 9.21 -22.91
C ILE A 385 18.64 9.86 -24.16
N SER A 386 17.99 9.60 -25.28
CA SER A 386 18.30 10.26 -26.57
C SER A 386 17.77 11.71 -26.59
N ASP A 387 18.33 12.54 -27.50
CA ASP A 387 17.87 13.92 -27.69
C ASP A 387 16.37 14.01 -28.06
N LYS A 388 15.85 13.02 -28.77
CA LYS A 388 14.45 12.97 -29.19
C LYS A 388 13.51 12.74 -27.99
N GLU A 389 14.00 12.03 -26.99
CA GLU A 389 13.20 11.65 -25.79
C GLU A 389 13.20 12.74 -24.70
N LYS A 390 14.18 13.66 -24.72
CA LYS A 390 14.27 14.76 -23.72
C LYS A 390 12.96 15.52 -23.53
N LYS A 391 12.21 15.74 -24.61
CA LYS A 391 10.92 16.43 -24.57
C LYS A 391 9.77 15.66 -23.89
N LEU A 392 9.96 14.37 -23.63
CA LEU A 392 8.96 13.51 -22.96
C LEU A 392 9.04 13.60 -21.43
N PHE A 393 10.07 14.27 -20.89
CA PHE A 393 10.28 14.41 -19.46
C PHE A 393 9.68 15.70 -18.94
N SER A 394 8.95 15.61 -17.83
CA SER A 394 8.45 16.77 -17.10
C SER A 394 9.50 17.37 -16.17
N GLU A 395 10.47 16.56 -15.76
CA GLU A 395 11.58 16.92 -14.90
C GLU A 395 12.74 17.52 -15.72
N LYS A 396 13.55 18.38 -15.09
CA LYS A 396 14.83 18.81 -15.68
C LYS A 396 15.85 17.67 -15.62
N LEU A 397 16.50 17.37 -16.72
CA LEU A 397 17.48 16.29 -16.82
C LEU A 397 18.83 16.74 -16.21
N LEU A 398 19.30 16.01 -15.20
CA LEU A 398 20.64 16.13 -14.64
C LEU A 398 21.50 15.00 -15.21
N PHE A 399 22.32 15.32 -16.20
CA PHE A 399 23.18 14.35 -16.85
C PHE A 399 24.42 14.03 -16.01
N MET A 400 24.57 12.75 -15.67
CA MET A 400 25.84 12.24 -15.17
C MET A 400 26.79 12.04 -16.37
N PRO A 401 28.13 12.21 -16.17
CA PRO A 401 29.07 12.17 -17.27
C PRO A 401 29.11 10.83 -18.03
N GLU A 402 29.06 9.73 -17.31
CA GLU A 402 29.22 8.38 -17.86
C GLU A 402 27.99 7.52 -17.61
N THR A 403 27.60 7.32 -16.36
CA THR A 403 26.44 6.51 -15.99
C THR A 403 25.72 7.10 -14.78
N PHE A 404 24.39 6.98 -14.77
CA PHE A 404 23.58 7.38 -13.63
C PHE A 404 23.53 6.30 -12.52
N GLN A 405 24.10 5.12 -12.77
CA GLN A 405 24.19 3.99 -11.85
C GLN A 405 25.61 3.81 -11.35
N SER A 406 25.83 3.86 -10.03
CA SER A 406 27.12 3.54 -9.42
C SER A 406 27.11 2.10 -8.93
N ILE A 407 28.10 1.30 -9.36
CA ILE A 407 28.26 -0.08 -8.91
C ILE A 407 29.61 -0.23 -8.22
N LYS A 408 29.59 -0.76 -7.00
CA LYS A 408 30.81 -1.21 -6.34
C LYS A 408 31.16 -2.62 -6.83
N ILE A 409 32.19 -2.72 -7.68
CA ILE A 409 32.75 -4.00 -8.08
C ILE A 409 33.54 -4.53 -6.88
N LYS A 410 33.22 -5.73 -6.39
CA LYS A 410 34.05 -6.41 -5.40
C LYS A 410 35.39 -6.77 -6.06
N GLU A 411 36.50 -6.39 -5.44
CA GLU A 411 37.86 -6.52 -5.96
C GLU A 411 38.28 -7.95 -6.39
N ASN A 412 37.48 -8.97 -6.09
CA ASN A 412 37.76 -10.39 -6.32
C ASN A 412 36.81 -11.06 -7.33
N VAL A 413 36.21 -10.33 -8.24
CA VAL A 413 35.46 -10.97 -9.33
C VAL A 413 36.48 -11.44 -10.38
N LYS A 414 36.73 -12.76 -10.41
CA LYS A 414 37.51 -13.37 -11.49
C LYS A 414 36.78 -13.12 -12.81
N ILE A 415 37.34 -12.28 -13.64
CA ILE A 415 36.84 -12.10 -15.00
C ILE A 415 37.21 -13.39 -15.73
N LEU A 416 36.24 -14.21 -16.03
CA LEU A 416 36.44 -15.38 -16.89
C LEU A 416 36.77 -14.86 -18.29
N ASP A 417 37.85 -15.40 -18.88
CA ASP A 417 38.20 -15.11 -20.23
C ASP A 417 37.06 -15.58 -21.16
N LYS A 418 36.87 -14.88 -22.29
CA LYS A 418 35.80 -15.20 -23.26
C LYS A 418 35.83 -16.63 -23.82
N ASN A 419 36.88 -17.39 -23.50
CA ASN A 419 37.12 -18.75 -23.96
C ASN A 419 37.01 -19.81 -22.83
N GLU A 420 36.64 -19.47 -21.64
CA GLU A 420 36.20 -20.37 -20.56
C GLU A 420 34.66 -20.26 -20.34
#